data_a3f720ce708a96fef277066254624b68
#
_entry.id   a3f720ce708a96fef277066254624b68
#
_cell.length_a   1.000
_cell.length_b   1.000
_cell.length_c   1.000
_cell.angle_alpha   90.00
_cell.angle_beta   90.00
_cell.angle_gamma   90.00
#
_symmetry.space_group_name_H-M   'P 1'
#
loop_
_entity.id
_entity.type
_entity.pdbx_description
1 polymer ?
#
loop_
_entity_poly.entity_id
_entity_poly.type
_entity_poly.pdbx_seq_one_letter_code
_entity_poly.pdbx_strand_id
1 'polypeptide(L)'
;MPKSIEIFLRSLGGYLFMLVDVGKDIKSHGVSLRETSRHIIVIGVQSLPIVLITAVFTGMVLAIQTAYGLQRFGAKNYVGNLVGLALARELGPVLTAVMVCGRVGAGIAAEISSMMVTEQVDAIRALGGDPIRRLVSPRIVAGMISLPLLTGLAVVVGIAGGMAIAVTELSLIHISEPTRPY
;
A
#
# COMPACT_ATOMS: atom_id res chain seq x y z
N MET A 1 12.71 -36.45 -3.54
CA MET A 1 12.69 -34.98 -3.46
C MET A 1 13.06 -34.53 -2.05
N PRO A 2 13.87 -33.52 -1.85
CA PRO A 2 14.18 -33.04 -0.50
C PRO A 2 12.88 -32.55 0.19
N LYS A 3 12.68 -32.99 1.43
CA LYS A 3 11.47 -32.66 2.24
C LYS A 3 11.10 -31.18 2.23
N SER A 4 12.07 -30.28 2.09
CA SER A 4 11.89 -28.85 2.01
C SER A 4 11.11 -28.40 0.76
N ILE A 5 11.33 -29.05 -0.39
CA ILE A 5 10.61 -28.72 -1.64
C ILE A 5 9.16 -29.20 -1.55
N GLU A 6 8.92 -30.35 -0.95
CA GLU A 6 7.56 -30.88 -0.76
C GLU A 6 6.73 -29.99 0.16
N ILE A 7 7.32 -29.53 1.28
CA ILE A 7 6.68 -28.58 2.20
C ILE A 7 6.37 -27.26 1.48
N PHE A 8 7.30 -26.74 0.71
CA PHE A 8 7.12 -25.51 -0.05
C PHE A 8 5.99 -25.63 -1.08
N LEU A 9 6.00 -26.69 -1.88
CA LEU A 9 4.95 -26.94 -2.89
C LEU A 9 3.58 -27.16 -2.25
N ARG A 10 3.52 -27.85 -1.12
CA ARG A 10 2.27 -28.05 -0.37
C ARG A 10 1.73 -26.76 0.19
N SER A 11 2.60 -25.90 0.73
CA SER A 11 2.20 -24.57 1.22
C SER A 11 1.72 -23.69 0.07
N LEU A 12 2.44 -23.65 -1.04
CA LEU A 12 2.05 -22.90 -2.23
C LEU A 12 0.70 -23.36 -2.79
N GLY A 13 0.50 -24.68 -2.87
CA GLY A 13 -0.79 -25.27 -3.25
C GLY A 13 -1.92 -24.85 -2.31
N GLY A 14 -1.68 -24.87 -1.01
CA GLY A 14 -2.65 -24.41 0.00
C GLY A 14 -3.08 -22.96 -0.20
N TYR A 15 -2.14 -22.05 -0.47
CA TYR A 15 -2.46 -20.65 -0.77
C TYR A 15 -3.28 -20.50 -2.05
N LEU A 16 -2.93 -21.21 -3.11
CA LEU A 16 -3.67 -21.17 -4.36
C LEU A 16 -5.11 -21.70 -4.20
N PHE A 17 -5.29 -22.82 -3.51
CA PHE A 17 -6.62 -23.34 -3.20
C PHE A 17 -7.45 -22.35 -2.37
N MET A 18 -6.86 -21.75 -1.35
CA MET A 18 -7.53 -20.71 -0.54
C MET A 18 -7.98 -19.51 -1.39
N LEU A 19 -7.14 -19.03 -2.32
CA LEU A 19 -7.52 -17.93 -3.21
C LEU A 19 -8.66 -18.32 -4.16
N VAL A 20 -8.64 -19.54 -4.68
CA VAL A 20 -9.72 -20.07 -5.55
C VAL A 20 -11.03 -20.20 -4.77
N ASP A 21 -10.97 -20.69 -3.53
CA ASP A 21 -12.15 -20.85 -2.67
C ASP A 21 -12.74 -19.49 -2.28
N VAL A 22 -11.90 -18.49 -1.95
CA VAL A 22 -12.34 -17.11 -1.74
C VAL A 22 -13.00 -16.55 -3.00
N GLY A 23 -12.42 -16.76 -4.19
CA GLY A 23 -13.00 -16.31 -5.45
C GLY A 23 -14.35 -16.94 -5.75
N LYS A 24 -14.52 -18.24 -5.50
CA LYS A 24 -15.79 -18.95 -5.64
C LYS A 24 -16.83 -18.45 -4.64
N ASP A 25 -16.43 -18.24 -3.39
CA ASP A 25 -17.32 -17.79 -2.34
C ASP A 25 -17.87 -16.38 -2.63
N ILE A 26 -17.01 -15.46 -3.03
CA ILE A 26 -17.41 -14.09 -3.44
C ILE A 26 -18.42 -14.14 -4.59
N LYS A 27 -18.21 -15.04 -5.56
CA LYS A 27 -19.08 -15.18 -6.73
C LYS A 27 -20.42 -15.84 -6.41
N SER A 28 -20.45 -16.82 -5.50
CA SER A 28 -21.65 -17.64 -5.25
C SER A 28 -22.57 -17.06 -4.17
N HIS A 29 -22.01 -16.47 -3.13
CA HIS A 29 -22.79 -16.03 -1.97
C HIS A 29 -22.72 -14.52 -1.71
N GLY A 30 -21.82 -13.80 -2.39
CA GLY A 30 -21.54 -12.41 -2.10
C GLY A 30 -20.78 -12.22 -0.77
N VAL A 31 -20.41 -11.00 -0.46
CA VAL A 31 -19.70 -10.65 0.77
C VAL A 31 -20.57 -9.79 1.66
N SER A 32 -20.53 -10.01 2.96
CA SER A 32 -21.25 -9.19 3.92
C SER A 32 -20.73 -7.74 3.88
N LEU A 33 -21.58 -6.82 3.38
CA LEU A 33 -21.24 -5.40 3.26
C LEU A 33 -20.84 -4.78 4.63
N ARG A 34 -21.48 -5.23 5.71
CA ARG A 34 -21.21 -4.75 7.05
C ARG A 34 -19.80 -5.13 7.53
N GLU A 35 -19.37 -6.35 7.28
CA GLU A 35 -18.04 -6.83 7.66
C GLU A 35 -16.97 -6.21 6.76
N THR A 36 -17.23 -6.13 5.47
CA THR A 36 -16.34 -5.49 4.50
C THR A 36 -16.11 -4.02 4.83
N SER A 37 -17.18 -3.26 5.15
CA SER A 37 -17.03 -1.85 5.53
C SER A 37 -16.19 -1.65 6.78
N ARG A 38 -16.33 -2.52 7.78
CA ARG A 38 -15.48 -2.51 8.97
C ARG A 38 -14.00 -2.74 8.62
N HIS A 39 -13.72 -3.70 7.75
CA HIS A 39 -12.35 -3.97 7.30
C HIS A 39 -11.79 -2.86 6.40
N ILE A 40 -12.63 -2.17 5.59
CA ILE A 40 -12.22 -0.98 4.84
C ILE A 40 -11.73 0.13 5.80
N ILE A 41 -12.41 0.33 6.93
CA ILE A 41 -11.97 1.32 7.92
C ILE A 41 -10.62 0.91 8.53
N VAL A 42 -10.45 -0.35 8.90
CA VAL A 42 -9.20 -0.84 9.51
C VAL A 42 -8.03 -0.81 8.52
N ILE A 43 -8.24 -1.28 7.30
CA ILE A 43 -7.20 -1.34 6.26
C ILE A 43 -6.95 0.04 5.66
N GLY A 44 -8.01 0.78 5.31
CA GLY A 44 -7.95 2.06 4.64
C GLY A 44 -7.68 3.21 5.61
N VAL A 45 -8.70 3.58 6.39
CA VAL A 45 -8.68 4.82 7.18
C VAL A 45 -7.58 4.81 8.24
N GLN A 46 -7.39 3.72 8.95
CA GLN A 46 -6.35 3.65 9.98
C GLN A 46 -4.92 3.59 9.39
N SER A 47 -4.75 3.28 8.10
CA SER A 47 -3.44 3.34 7.44
C SER A 47 -3.14 4.71 6.83
N LEU A 48 -4.15 5.58 6.69
CA LEU A 48 -3.98 6.91 6.11
C LEU A 48 -2.83 7.71 6.71
N PRO A 49 -2.71 7.88 8.05
CA PRO A 49 -1.68 8.76 8.61
C PRO A 49 -0.27 8.33 8.20
N ILE A 50 0.04 7.04 8.32
CA ILE A 50 1.38 6.53 7.99
C ILE A 50 1.67 6.62 6.50
N VAL A 51 0.69 6.30 5.65
CA VAL A 51 0.83 6.35 4.19
C VAL A 51 1.00 7.81 3.72
N LEU A 52 0.22 8.74 4.25
CA LEU A 52 0.29 10.15 3.84
C LEU A 52 1.60 10.81 4.28
N ILE A 53 2.03 10.59 5.53
CA ILE A 53 3.30 11.11 6.03
C ILE A 53 4.46 10.61 5.17
N THR A 54 4.53 9.31 4.91
CA THR A 54 5.60 8.73 4.09
C THR A 54 5.52 9.21 2.65
N ALA A 55 4.34 9.37 2.07
CA ALA A 55 4.17 9.89 0.71
C ALA A 55 4.69 11.33 0.58
N VAL A 56 4.36 12.22 1.53
CA VAL A 56 4.86 13.59 1.55
C VAL A 56 6.39 13.61 1.59
N PHE A 57 7.00 12.92 2.56
CA PHE A 57 8.46 12.89 2.68
C PHE A 57 9.14 12.29 1.46
N THR A 58 8.60 11.22 0.92
CA THR A 58 9.15 10.59 -0.30
C THR A 58 9.08 11.56 -1.48
N GLY A 59 7.95 12.25 -1.67
CA GLY A 59 7.79 13.25 -2.72
C GLY A 59 8.78 14.41 -2.58
N MET A 60 8.96 14.93 -1.36
CA MET A 60 9.92 15.99 -1.07
C MET A 60 11.36 15.57 -1.35
N VAL A 61 11.78 14.42 -0.84
CA VAL A 61 13.14 13.89 -1.04
C VAL A 61 13.41 13.63 -2.51
N LEU A 62 12.45 13.01 -3.21
CA LEU A 62 12.59 12.72 -4.64
C LEU A 62 12.69 14.00 -5.48
N ALA A 63 11.93 15.05 -5.13
CA ALA A 63 12.00 16.34 -5.81
C ALA A 63 13.38 16.99 -5.64
N ILE A 64 13.92 16.99 -4.42
CA ILE A 64 15.25 17.53 -4.14
C ILE A 64 16.33 16.75 -4.93
N GLN A 65 16.34 15.42 -4.83
CA GLN A 65 17.33 14.58 -5.51
C GLN A 65 17.29 14.77 -7.03
N THR A 66 16.07 14.82 -7.60
CA THR A 66 15.88 15.02 -9.05
C THR A 66 16.31 16.41 -9.47
N ALA A 67 16.01 17.44 -8.67
CA ALA A 67 16.44 18.80 -8.94
C ALA A 67 17.96 18.94 -8.99
N TYR A 68 18.66 18.40 -8.00
CA TYR A 68 20.14 18.39 -7.98
C TYR A 68 20.74 17.59 -9.16
N GLY A 69 20.14 16.44 -9.50
CA GLY A 69 20.59 15.63 -10.62
C GLY A 69 20.44 16.36 -11.97
N LEU A 70 19.30 17.02 -12.20
CA LEU A 70 19.00 17.72 -13.45
C LEU A 70 19.65 19.12 -13.56
N GLN A 71 20.07 19.70 -12.44
CA GLN A 71 20.75 21.00 -12.43
C GLN A 71 22.01 21.00 -13.31
N ARG A 72 22.77 19.90 -13.28
CA ARG A 72 24.01 19.75 -14.06
C ARG A 72 23.75 19.72 -15.59
N PHE A 73 22.54 19.39 -15.99
CA PHE A 73 22.13 19.31 -17.40
C PHE A 73 21.28 20.51 -17.84
N GLY A 74 21.05 21.50 -16.98
CA GLY A 74 20.20 22.66 -17.29
C GLY A 74 18.71 22.34 -17.46
N ALA A 75 18.27 21.14 -17.07
CA ALA A 75 16.95 20.59 -17.34
C ALA A 75 15.98 20.69 -16.15
N LYS A 76 16.10 21.73 -15.32
CA LYS A 76 15.29 21.91 -14.09
C LYS A 76 13.77 21.88 -14.34
N ASN A 77 13.31 22.35 -15.51
CA ASN A 77 11.89 22.41 -15.85
C ASN A 77 11.20 21.03 -15.93
N TYR A 78 11.99 19.95 -16.06
CA TYR A 78 11.46 18.59 -16.14
C TYR A 78 11.33 17.87 -14.78
N VAL A 79 11.78 18.49 -13.68
CA VAL A 79 11.76 17.90 -12.33
C VAL A 79 10.35 17.47 -11.94
N GLY A 80 9.34 18.34 -12.11
CA GLY A 80 7.95 18.03 -11.74
C GLY A 80 7.38 16.84 -12.51
N ASN A 81 7.64 16.78 -13.83
CA ASN A 81 7.18 15.68 -14.68
C ASN A 81 7.82 14.35 -14.29
N LEU A 82 9.12 14.34 -14.03
CA LEU A 82 9.84 13.11 -13.65
C LEU A 82 9.42 12.62 -12.27
N VAL A 83 9.30 13.50 -11.28
CA VAL A 83 8.85 13.17 -9.93
C VAL A 83 7.40 12.67 -9.96
N GLY A 84 6.52 13.36 -10.66
CA GLY A 84 5.12 12.95 -10.81
C GLY A 84 5.00 11.58 -11.47
N LEU A 85 5.75 11.34 -12.55
CA LEU A 85 5.74 10.06 -13.26
C LEU A 85 6.29 8.92 -12.39
N ALA A 86 7.41 9.14 -11.69
CA ALA A 86 8.01 8.14 -10.81
C ALA A 86 7.09 7.77 -9.64
N LEU A 87 6.44 8.78 -9.01
CA LEU A 87 5.49 8.54 -7.94
C LEU A 87 4.23 7.82 -8.43
N ALA A 88 3.69 8.21 -9.60
CA ALA A 88 2.45 7.63 -10.10
C ALA A 88 2.64 6.19 -10.61
N ARG A 89 3.77 5.88 -11.27
CA ARG A 89 3.97 4.58 -11.91
C ARG A 89 4.61 3.53 -11.00
N GLU A 90 5.53 3.94 -10.14
CA GLU A 90 6.37 2.98 -9.41
C GLU A 90 6.30 3.19 -7.90
N LEU A 91 6.75 4.34 -7.41
CA LEU A 91 6.96 4.53 -5.97
C LEU A 91 5.66 4.60 -5.17
N GLY A 92 4.62 5.26 -5.68
CA GLY A 92 3.33 5.35 -5.00
C GLY A 92 2.72 3.99 -4.71
N PRO A 93 2.49 3.15 -5.73
CA PRO A 93 1.93 1.82 -5.52
C PRO A 93 2.79 0.92 -4.65
N VAL A 94 4.10 0.90 -4.87
CA VAL A 94 5.02 0.03 -4.12
C VAL A 94 5.10 0.43 -2.65
N LEU A 95 5.32 1.73 -2.36
CA LEU A 95 5.40 2.21 -0.98
C LEU A 95 4.10 1.99 -0.21
N THR A 96 2.96 2.30 -0.84
CA THR A 96 1.64 2.08 -0.21
C THR A 96 1.43 0.60 0.08
N ALA A 97 1.73 -0.29 -0.88
CA ALA A 97 1.57 -1.73 -0.70
C ALA A 97 2.45 -2.28 0.43
N VAL A 98 3.73 -1.88 0.49
CA VAL A 98 4.66 -2.34 1.54
C VAL A 98 4.23 -1.85 2.92
N MET A 99 3.83 -0.57 3.04
CA MET A 99 3.37 0.01 4.31
C MET A 99 2.10 -0.65 4.83
N VAL A 100 1.12 -0.83 3.95
CA VAL A 100 -0.14 -1.47 4.33
C VAL A 100 0.08 -2.95 4.62
N CYS A 101 0.87 -3.66 3.82
CA CYS A 101 1.20 -5.06 4.05
C CYS A 101 1.87 -5.27 5.41
N GLY A 102 2.85 -4.45 5.76
CA GLY A 102 3.54 -4.54 7.06
C GLY A 102 2.61 -4.31 8.23
N ARG A 103 1.82 -3.21 8.19
CA ARG A 103 0.92 -2.85 9.29
C ARG A 103 -0.30 -3.78 9.40
N VAL A 104 -1.01 -3.95 8.29
CA VAL A 104 -2.28 -4.70 8.26
C VAL A 104 -2.02 -6.20 8.32
N GLY A 105 -0.99 -6.67 7.61
CA GLY A 105 -0.62 -8.09 7.62
C GLY A 105 -0.25 -8.59 9.00
N ALA A 106 0.57 -7.84 9.74
CA ALA A 106 0.91 -8.17 11.13
C ALA A 106 -0.33 -8.16 12.04
N GLY A 107 -1.22 -7.16 11.87
CA GLY A 107 -2.47 -7.07 12.63
C GLY A 107 -3.41 -8.26 12.37
N ILE A 108 -3.60 -8.63 11.10
CA ILE A 108 -4.43 -9.78 10.72
C ILE A 108 -3.83 -11.08 11.26
N ALA A 109 -2.51 -11.25 11.15
CA ALA A 109 -1.84 -12.45 11.67
C ALA A 109 -2.02 -12.58 13.19
N ALA A 110 -1.85 -11.50 13.94
CA ALA A 110 -2.06 -11.48 15.38
C ALA A 110 -3.52 -11.80 15.76
N GLU A 111 -4.49 -11.21 15.07
CA GLU A 111 -5.91 -11.44 15.30
C GLU A 111 -6.30 -12.91 15.03
N ILE A 112 -5.89 -13.46 13.89
CA ILE A 112 -6.19 -14.86 13.55
C ILE A 112 -5.50 -15.80 14.53
N SER A 113 -4.25 -15.54 14.91
CA SER A 113 -3.54 -16.35 15.90
C SER A 113 -4.24 -16.35 17.26
N SER A 114 -4.73 -15.19 17.71
CA SER A 114 -5.54 -15.09 18.93
C SER A 114 -6.84 -15.88 18.83
N MET A 115 -7.53 -15.81 17.68
CA MET A 115 -8.76 -16.59 17.45
C MET A 115 -8.52 -18.09 17.42
N MET A 116 -7.34 -18.54 16.98
CA MET A 116 -6.96 -19.95 17.01
C MET A 116 -6.69 -20.44 18.44
N VAL A 117 -5.95 -19.67 19.23
CA VAL A 117 -5.65 -20.01 20.63
C VAL A 117 -6.91 -20.05 21.50
N THR A 118 -7.87 -19.19 21.21
CA THR A 118 -9.16 -19.12 21.93
C THR A 118 -10.24 -20.03 21.33
N GLU A 119 -9.89 -20.96 20.44
CA GLU A 119 -10.78 -21.93 19.79
C GLU A 119 -11.97 -21.32 19.03
N GLN A 120 -11.95 -20.01 18.75
CA GLN A 120 -13.04 -19.33 18.05
C GLN A 120 -13.20 -19.85 16.61
N VAL A 121 -12.11 -20.22 15.95
CA VAL A 121 -12.13 -20.78 14.58
C VAL A 121 -12.81 -22.16 14.60
N ASP A 122 -12.56 -22.98 15.62
CA ASP A 122 -13.17 -24.29 15.75
C ASP A 122 -14.64 -24.20 16.18
N ALA A 123 -14.98 -23.20 17.00
CA ALA A 123 -16.38 -22.89 17.30
C ALA A 123 -17.18 -22.50 16.03
N ILE A 124 -16.60 -21.71 15.11
CA ILE A 124 -17.24 -21.39 13.83
C ILE A 124 -17.51 -22.67 13.02
N ARG A 125 -16.55 -23.60 12.97
CA ARG A 125 -16.71 -24.89 12.29
C ARG A 125 -17.76 -25.77 12.93
N ALA A 126 -17.77 -25.85 14.26
CA ALA A 126 -18.73 -26.63 15.02
C ALA A 126 -20.18 -26.13 14.80
N LEU A 127 -20.37 -24.83 14.59
CA LEU A 127 -21.64 -24.23 14.24
C LEU A 127 -22.01 -24.37 12.73
N GLY A 128 -21.24 -25.13 11.94
CA GLY A 128 -21.47 -25.33 10.52
C GLY A 128 -21.07 -24.15 9.63
N GLY A 129 -20.34 -23.16 10.18
CA GLY A 129 -19.83 -22.02 9.43
C GLY A 129 -18.50 -22.31 8.74
N ASP A 130 -18.25 -21.66 7.59
CA ASP A 130 -16.96 -21.70 6.91
C ASP A 130 -16.06 -20.55 7.42
N PRO A 131 -14.91 -20.84 8.07
CA PRO A 131 -13.98 -19.82 8.56
C PRO A 131 -13.41 -18.96 7.43
N ILE A 132 -13.16 -19.54 6.24
CA ILE A 132 -12.61 -18.79 5.09
C ILE A 132 -13.59 -17.70 4.67
N ARG A 133 -14.85 -18.07 4.52
CA ARG A 133 -15.92 -17.16 4.15
C ARG A 133 -16.08 -16.00 5.15
N ARG A 134 -15.98 -16.31 6.44
CA ARG A 134 -16.26 -15.34 7.50
C ARG A 134 -15.06 -14.46 7.84
N LEU A 135 -13.85 -15.01 7.76
CA LEU A 135 -12.63 -14.32 8.21
C LEU A 135 -11.78 -13.79 7.05
N VAL A 136 -11.74 -14.50 5.91
CA VAL A 136 -10.80 -14.18 4.83
C VAL A 136 -11.45 -13.38 3.72
N SER A 137 -12.62 -13.82 3.22
CA SER A 137 -13.30 -13.19 2.08
C SER A 137 -13.56 -11.69 2.26
N PRO A 138 -14.12 -11.19 3.39
CA PRO A 138 -14.37 -9.76 3.56
C PRO A 138 -13.10 -8.92 3.67
N ARG A 139 -12.00 -9.50 4.19
CA ARG A 139 -10.71 -8.81 4.29
C ARG A 139 -10.04 -8.62 2.94
N ILE A 140 -10.11 -9.64 2.08
CA ILE A 140 -9.57 -9.56 0.72
C ILE A 140 -10.32 -8.51 -0.09
N VAL A 141 -11.65 -8.51 -0.07
CA VAL A 141 -12.47 -7.51 -0.77
C VAL A 141 -12.20 -6.11 -0.25
N ALA A 142 -12.11 -5.94 1.07
CA ALA A 142 -11.76 -4.66 1.68
C ALA A 142 -10.38 -4.17 1.23
N GLY A 143 -9.40 -5.06 1.16
CA GLY A 143 -8.05 -4.75 0.66
C GLY A 143 -8.06 -4.32 -0.81
N MET A 144 -8.79 -5.03 -1.66
CA MET A 144 -8.92 -4.71 -3.09
C MET A 144 -9.51 -3.31 -3.34
N ILE A 145 -10.38 -2.83 -2.44
CA ILE A 145 -10.97 -1.50 -2.55
C ILE A 145 -10.06 -0.44 -1.90
N SER A 146 -9.54 -0.74 -0.71
CA SER A 146 -8.77 0.23 0.09
C SER A 146 -7.41 0.54 -0.51
N LEU A 147 -6.68 -0.45 -1.06
CA LEU A 147 -5.33 -0.25 -1.57
C LEU A 147 -5.27 0.74 -2.75
N PRO A 148 -6.09 0.63 -3.81
CA PRO A 148 -6.07 1.61 -4.90
C PRO A 148 -6.43 3.02 -4.44
N LEU A 149 -7.38 3.16 -3.52
CA LEU A 149 -7.77 4.46 -2.97
C LEU A 149 -6.63 5.11 -2.16
N LEU A 150 -5.98 4.32 -1.28
CA LEU A 150 -4.81 4.80 -0.56
C LEU A 150 -3.66 5.18 -1.49
N THR A 151 -3.40 4.37 -2.50
CA THR A 151 -2.36 4.63 -3.49
C THR A 151 -2.63 5.93 -4.25
N GLY A 152 -3.86 6.14 -4.71
CA GLY A 152 -4.25 7.38 -5.36
C GLY A 152 -4.03 8.62 -4.48
N LEU A 153 -4.45 8.54 -3.21
CA LEU A 153 -4.21 9.61 -2.24
C LEU A 153 -2.71 9.82 -1.96
N ALA A 154 -1.94 8.75 -1.80
CA ALA A 154 -0.50 8.81 -1.58
C ALA A 154 0.23 9.50 -2.74
N VAL A 155 -0.14 9.18 -3.98
CA VAL A 155 0.44 9.81 -5.17
C VAL A 155 0.12 11.31 -5.21
N VAL A 156 -1.14 11.70 -5.01
CA VAL A 156 -1.53 13.11 -5.02
C VAL A 156 -0.80 13.91 -3.93
N VAL A 157 -0.77 13.38 -2.71
CA VAL A 157 -0.13 14.03 -1.57
C VAL A 157 1.40 14.04 -1.72
N GLY A 158 1.99 12.97 -2.26
CA GLY A 158 3.43 12.91 -2.57
C GLY A 158 3.85 13.93 -3.62
N ILE A 159 3.06 14.07 -4.70
CA ILE A 159 3.29 15.11 -5.71
C ILE A 159 3.15 16.51 -5.10
N ALA A 160 2.14 16.75 -4.29
CA ALA A 160 1.95 18.02 -3.61
C ALA A 160 3.14 18.37 -2.68
N GLY A 161 3.64 17.39 -1.92
CA GLY A 161 4.84 17.54 -1.11
C GLY A 161 6.10 17.85 -1.94
N GLY A 162 6.28 17.16 -3.05
CA GLY A 162 7.36 17.42 -4.00
C GLY A 162 7.27 18.80 -4.64
N MET A 163 6.07 19.24 -5.03
CA MET A 163 5.85 20.58 -5.58
C MET A 163 6.13 21.68 -4.55
N ALA A 164 5.73 21.50 -3.29
CA ALA A 164 5.99 22.47 -2.24
C ALA A 164 7.48 22.76 -2.09
N ILE A 165 8.31 21.72 -2.06
CA ILE A 165 9.77 21.87 -2.01
C ILE A 165 10.34 22.41 -3.32
N ALA A 166 9.86 21.95 -4.48
CA ALA A 166 10.35 22.44 -5.75
C ALA A 166 10.16 23.97 -5.90
N VAL A 167 9.02 24.49 -5.46
CA VAL A 167 8.75 25.93 -5.48
C VAL A 167 9.66 26.69 -4.53
N THR A 168 9.89 26.21 -3.31
CA THR A 168 10.75 26.88 -2.33
C THR A 168 12.22 26.84 -2.76
N GLU A 169 12.74 25.72 -3.18
CA GLU A 169 14.13 25.59 -3.63
C GLU A 169 14.42 26.35 -4.94
N LEU A 170 13.51 26.26 -5.93
CA LEU A 170 13.67 27.02 -7.18
C LEU A 170 13.59 28.54 -6.95
N SER A 171 12.75 29.00 -6.03
CA SER A 171 12.65 30.41 -5.64
C SER A 171 13.90 30.89 -4.92
N LEU A 172 14.47 30.11 -3.98
CA LEU A 172 15.68 30.47 -3.26
C LEU A 172 16.93 30.50 -4.17
N ILE A 173 17.01 29.62 -5.17
CA ILE A 173 18.15 29.59 -6.11
C ILE A 173 18.13 30.83 -7.02
N HIS A 174 16.94 31.33 -7.42
CA HIS A 174 16.84 32.60 -8.16
C HIS A 174 17.32 33.82 -7.37
N ILE A 175 17.21 33.79 -6.05
CA ILE A 175 17.66 34.89 -5.18
C ILE A 175 19.16 34.80 -4.91
N SER A 176 19.76 33.60 -4.92
CA SER A 176 21.16 33.35 -4.56
C SER A 176 22.13 33.31 -5.73
N GLU A 177 21.66 33.44 -7.00
CA GLU A 177 22.54 33.55 -8.15
C GLU A 177 22.87 35.03 -8.40
N PRO A 178 23.96 35.60 -7.81
CA PRO A 178 24.41 36.90 -8.18
C PRO A 178 24.83 36.81 -9.65
N THR A 179 24.28 37.67 -10.47
CA THR A 179 24.74 37.94 -11.82
C THR A 179 26.27 37.99 -11.83
N ARG A 180 26.94 36.93 -12.28
CA ARG A 180 28.35 37.00 -12.62
C ARG A 180 28.42 37.79 -13.91
N PRO A 181 29.00 39.00 -13.91
CA PRO A 181 29.35 39.67 -15.16
C PRO A 181 30.42 38.83 -15.84
N TYR A 182 30.29 38.67 -17.15
CA TYR A 182 31.23 38.01 -18.06
C TYR A 182 32.63 38.61 -17.97
#